data_7d6f7b155a2a8dafe34eb61946996a08
#
_entry.id   7d6f7b155a2a8dafe34eb61946996a08
#
_cell.length_a   1.000
_cell.length_b   1.000
_cell.length_c   1.000
_cell.angle_alpha   90.00
_cell.angle_beta   90.00
_cell.angle_gamma   90.00
#
_symmetry.space_group_name_H-M   'P 1'
#
loop_
_entity.id
_entity.type
_entity.pdbx_description
1 polymer ?
#
loop_
_entity_poly.entity_id
_entity_poly.type
_entity_poly.pdbx_seq_one_letter_code
_entity_poly.pdbx_strand_id
1 'polypeptide(L)'
;MSNSENNHPHDTQGINTLKRDSVIRLVDDDPSVLRALTTFLQMDDWQVRCFKSGIDFLHTPGKEPGCVILDVRMPGLSGLEVQDLMKKKNIPLPVIFLSAHGDIELAVDAVRKGAKTFLEKPPKPDKLLSSIEEAVQAHVELLRAVADLATL
;
A
#
# COMPACT_ATOMS: atom_id res chain seq x y z
N MET A 1 -1.58 -31.88 -29.67
CA MET A 1 -2.25 -31.44 -28.43
C MET A 1 -1.36 -30.43 -27.77
N SER A 2 -1.61 -29.19 -28.06
CA SER A 2 -0.84 -28.11 -27.46
C SER A 2 -1.54 -27.69 -26.16
N ASN A 3 -0.99 -28.07 -25.06
CA ASN A 3 -1.26 -27.36 -23.82
C ASN A 3 -0.51 -26.04 -23.93
N SER A 4 -1.22 -25.05 -24.42
CA SER A 4 -0.78 -23.67 -24.21
C SER A 4 -1.03 -23.36 -22.74
N GLU A 5 -0.19 -23.89 -21.89
CA GLU A 5 -0.02 -23.33 -20.58
C GLU A 5 0.61 -21.97 -20.82
N ASN A 6 -0.23 -20.94 -20.81
CA ASN A 6 0.21 -19.58 -20.58
C ASN A 6 0.74 -19.50 -19.14
N ASN A 7 1.74 -20.27 -18.87
CA ASN A 7 2.62 -20.04 -17.77
C ASN A 7 3.50 -18.87 -18.19
N HIS A 8 2.97 -17.66 -18.07
CA HIS A 8 3.84 -16.53 -17.91
C HIS A 8 4.62 -16.83 -16.64
N PRO A 9 5.92 -17.12 -16.72
CA PRO A 9 6.69 -17.20 -15.51
C PRO A 9 6.46 -15.85 -14.83
N HIS A 10 5.89 -15.88 -13.63
CA HIS A 10 5.92 -14.71 -12.78
C HIS A 10 7.34 -14.20 -12.88
N ASP A 11 7.50 -12.97 -13.34
CA ASP A 11 8.81 -12.36 -13.48
C ASP A 11 9.39 -12.25 -12.07
N THR A 12 9.96 -13.36 -11.59
CA THR A 12 10.52 -13.48 -10.25
C THR A 12 11.61 -12.44 -10.02
N GLN A 13 12.35 -12.08 -11.07
CA GLN A 13 13.34 -11.00 -11.01
C GLN A 13 12.69 -9.63 -10.88
N GLY A 14 11.63 -9.37 -11.64
CA GLY A 14 10.87 -8.12 -11.55
C GLY A 14 10.23 -7.93 -10.18
N ILE A 15 9.62 -8.98 -9.64
CA ILE A 15 9.03 -8.96 -8.28
C ILE A 15 10.10 -8.76 -7.22
N ASN A 16 11.24 -9.45 -7.31
CA ASN A 16 12.33 -9.31 -6.35
C ASN A 16 12.93 -7.90 -6.37
N THR A 17 13.10 -7.32 -7.55
CA THR A 17 13.55 -5.93 -7.69
C THR A 17 12.53 -4.96 -7.08
N LEU A 18 11.25 -5.17 -7.35
CA LEU A 18 10.17 -4.36 -6.81
C LEU A 18 10.19 -4.35 -5.28
N LYS A 19 10.30 -5.53 -4.67
CA LYS A 19 10.35 -5.68 -3.21
C LYS A 19 11.61 -5.05 -2.60
N ARG A 20 12.76 -5.22 -3.25
CA ARG A 20 14.02 -4.66 -2.79
C ARG A 20 14.03 -3.13 -2.78
N ASP A 21 13.43 -2.52 -3.79
CA ASP A 21 13.51 -1.08 -4.02
C ASP A 21 12.31 -0.32 -3.45
N SER A 22 11.33 -1.01 -2.90
CA SER A 22 10.08 -0.43 -2.41
C SER A 22 9.91 -0.60 -0.91
N VAL A 23 9.10 0.27 -0.32
CA VAL A 23 8.77 0.23 1.11
C VAL A 23 7.25 0.24 1.28
N ILE A 24 6.75 -0.68 2.08
CA ILE A 24 5.36 -0.71 2.52
C ILE A 24 5.24 0.08 3.82
N ARG A 25 4.42 1.13 3.83
CA ARG A 25 4.13 1.89 5.04
C ARG A 25 2.88 1.32 5.69
N LEU A 26 2.98 0.94 6.95
CA LEU A 26 1.84 0.48 7.74
C LEU A 26 1.48 1.59 8.74
N VAL A 27 0.26 2.08 8.67
CA VAL A 27 -0.23 3.14 9.56
C VAL A 27 -1.44 2.61 10.32
N ASP A 28 -1.24 2.29 11.58
CA ASP A 28 -2.26 1.73 12.48
C ASP A 28 -1.87 2.04 13.92
N ASP A 29 -2.83 2.41 14.75
CA ASP A 29 -2.57 2.71 16.15
C ASP A 29 -2.46 1.46 17.04
N ASP A 30 -2.86 0.29 16.53
CA ASP A 30 -2.76 -0.98 17.26
C ASP A 30 -1.40 -1.64 17.04
N PRO A 31 -0.56 -1.73 18.09
CA PRO A 31 0.76 -2.35 17.96
C PRO A 31 0.72 -3.82 17.57
N SER A 32 -0.34 -4.55 17.95
CA SER A 32 -0.46 -5.97 17.59
C SER A 32 -0.74 -6.17 16.10
N VAL A 33 -1.52 -5.28 15.50
CA VAL A 33 -1.75 -5.27 14.05
C VAL A 33 -0.46 -4.95 13.31
N LEU A 34 0.27 -3.93 13.75
CA LEU A 34 1.56 -3.56 13.13
C LEU A 34 2.55 -4.72 13.18
N ARG A 35 2.67 -5.41 14.32
CA ARG A 35 3.59 -6.57 14.45
C ARG A 35 3.19 -7.72 13.55
N ALA A 36 1.91 -8.07 13.53
CA ALA A 36 1.42 -9.20 12.74
C ALA A 36 1.62 -8.96 11.23
N LEU A 37 1.25 -7.77 10.75
CA LEU A 37 1.42 -7.43 9.34
C LEU A 37 2.89 -7.29 8.95
N THR A 38 3.71 -6.69 9.80
CA THR A 38 5.15 -6.58 9.56
C THR A 38 5.79 -7.95 9.40
N THR A 39 5.53 -8.86 10.32
CA THR A 39 6.07 -10.22 10.25
C THR A 39 5.63 -10.93 8.97
N PHE A 40 4.34 -10.84 8.65
CA PHE A 40 3.80 -11.47 7.45
C PHE A 40 4.42 -10.92 6.17
N LEU A 41 4.54 -9.60 6.05
CA LEU A 41 5.08 -8.96 4.85
C LEU A 41 6.59 -9.17 4.72
N GLN A 42 7.33 -9.16 5.83
CA GLN A 42 8.76 -9.45 5.81
C GLN A 42 9.05 -10.89 5.40
N MET A 43 8.19 -11.84 5.76
CA MET A 43 8.29 -13.22 5.29
C MET A 43 8.13 -13.33 3.77
N ASP A 44 7.45 -12.37 3.15
CA ASP A 44 7.32 -12.26 1.69
C ASP A 44 8.33 -11.28 1.08
N ASP A 45 9.40 -11.00 1.80
CA ASP A 45 10.55 -10.17 1.39
C ASP A 45 10.26 -8.68 1.17
N TRP A 46 9.14 -8.18 1.66
CA TRP A 46 8.85 -6.75 1.62
C TRP A 46 9.59 -5.99 2.72
N GLN A 47 10.08 -4.80 2.40
CA GLN A 47 10.54 -3.84 3.41
C GLN A 47 9.33 -3.11 3.98
N VAL A 48 9.30 -2.94 5.30
CA VAL A 48 8.15 -2.39 6.01
C VAL A 48 8.60 -1.29 6.96
N ARG A 49 7.87 -0.18 6.98
CA ARG A 49 7.94 0.86 8.00
C ARG A 49 6.61 1.00 8.68
N CYS A 50 6.63 1.05 10.02
CA CYS A 50 5.45 1.17 10.84
C CYS A 50 5.30 2.58 11.38
N PHE A 51 4.06 3.06 11.41
CA PHE A 51 3.69 4.33 12.01
C PHE A 51 2.47 4.12 12.90
N LYS A 52 2.52 4.62 14.11
CA LYS A 52 1.42 4.47 15.09
C LYS A 52 0.33 5.52 14.93
N SER A 53 0.57 6.54 14.11
CA SER A 53 -0.37 7.62 13.87
C SER A 53 -0.23 8.17 12.46
N GLY A 54 -1.30 8.80 11.98
CA GLY A 54 -1.28 9.50 10.70
C GLY A 54 -0.31 10.67 10.68
N ILE A 55 -0.16 11.37 11.80
CA ILE A 55 0.77 12.51 11.92
C ILE A 55 2.20 12.04 11.72
N ASP A 56 2.61 10.96 12.38
CA ASP A 56 3.96 10.42 12.25
C ASP A 56 4.26 10.02 10.80
N PHE A 57 3.29 9.37 10.14
CA PHE A 57 3.44 9.02 8.73
C PHE A 57 3.59 10.25 7.83
N LEU A 58 2.73 11.25 8.02
CA LEU A 58 2.76 12.47 7.20
C LEU A 58 4.06 13.27 7.36
N HIS A 59 4.71 13.19 8.54
CA HIS A 59 6.00 13.82 8.78
C HIS A 59 7.16 13.16 8.04
N THR A 60 7.16 11.84 7.97
CA THR A 60 8.28 11.07 7.41
C THR A 60 7.80 9.92 6.50
N PRO A 61 7.05 10.22 5.43
CA PRO A 61 6.52 9.15 4.58
C PRO A 61 7.62 8.42 3.78
N GLY A 62 8.78 9.05 3.61
CA GLY A 62 9.85 8.55 2.76
C GLY A 62 9.59 8.81 1.28
N LYS A 63 10.66 8.73 0.48
CA LYS A 63 10.59 8.95 -0.97
C LYS A 63 10.66 7.67 -1.78
N GLU A 64 10.93 6.54 -1.14
CA GLU A 64 11.00 5.25 -1.81
C GLU A 64 9.65 4.92 -2.45
N PRO A 65 9.65 4.26 -3.60
CA PRO A 65 8.42 3.69 -4.16
C PRO A 65 7.74 2.76 -3.16
N GLY A 66 6.47 2.50 -3.34
CA GLY A 66 5.75 1.57 -2.50
C GLY A 66 4.26 1.88 -2.42
N CYS A 67 3.71 1.63 -1.27
CA CYS A 67 2.33 1.96 -0.95
C CYS A 67 2.18 2.22 0.55
N VAL A 68 1.01 2.70 0.95
CA VAL A 68 0.63 2.83 2.36
C VAL A 68 -0.59 1.98 2.64
N ILE A 69 -0.53 1.19 3.70
CA ILE A 69 -1.65 0.45 4.26
C ILE A 69 -2.13 1.24 5.46
N LEU A 70 -3.34 1.73 5.39
CA LEU A 70 -3.86 2.77 6.27
C LEU A 70 -5.15 2.33 6.94
N ASP A 71 -5.15 2.31 8.26
CA ASP A 71 -6.37 2.05 9.04
C ASP A 71 -7.36 3.20 8.84
N VAL A 72 -8.64 2.87 8.67
CA VAL A 72 -9.72 3.85 8.50
C VAL A 72 -9.93 4.66 9.79
N ARG A 73 -9.91 3.99 10.95
CA ARG A 73 -10.18 4.62 12.23
C ARG A 73 -8.96 4.59 13.14
N MET A 74 -8.48 5.76 13.47
CA MET A 74 -7.38 5.97 14.41
C MET A 74 -7.68 7.16 15.30
N PRO A 75 -7.19 7.18 16.56
CA PRO A 75 -7.21 8.40 17.38
C PRO A 75 -6.44 9.53 16.70
N GLY A 76 -6.85 10.76 16.91
CA GLY A 76 -6.29 11.92 16.23
C GLY A 76 -6.77 11.99 14.78
N LEU A 77 -5.87 11.88 13.81
CA LEU A 77 -6.27 11.86 12.39
C LEU A 77 -6.81 10.48 12.02
N SER A 78 -8.02 10.45 11.46
CA SER A 78 -8.55 9.24 10.82
C SER A 78 -7.79 8.92 9.53
N GLY A 79 -7.94 7.69 9.04
CA GLY A 79 -7.36 7.33 7.74
C GLY A 79 -7.84 8.19 6.59
N LEU A 80 -9.11 8.61 6.61
CA LEU A 80 -9.68 9.49 5.59
C LEU A 80 -9.06 10.89 5.64
N GLU A 81 -8.83 11.41 6.84
CA GLU A 81 -8.13 12.69 7.00
C GLU A 81 -6.67 12.62 6.54
N VAL A 82 -6.00 11.51 6.82
CA VAL A 82 -4.64 11.27 6.31
C VAL A 82 -4.62 11.25 4.78
N GLN A 83 -5.58 10.58 4.14
CA GLN A 83 -5.71 10.57 2.69
C GLN A 83 -5.86 11.98 2.11
N ASP A 84 -6.70 12.80 2.69
CA ASP A 84 -6.88 14.20 2.26
C ASP A 84 -5.60 15.02 2.41
N LEU A 85 -4.88 14.85 3.51
CA LEU A 85 -3.62 15.54 3.77
C LEU A 85 -2.50 15.05 2.87
N MET A 86 -2.48 13.78 2.50
CA MET A 86 -1.54 13.25 1.50
C MET A 86 -1.67 13.98 0.17
N LYS A 87 -2.90 14.21 -0.28
CA LYS A 87 -3.15 14.97 -1.52
C LYS A 87 -2.64 16.40 -1.41
N LYS A 88 -2.92 17.07 -0.32
CA LYS A 88 -2.46 18.47 -0.09
C LYS A 88 -0.95 18.58 0.01
N LYS A 89 -0.28 17.57 0.53
CA LYS A 89 1.17 17.52 0.69
C LYS A 89 1.91 16.92 -0.51
N ASN A 90 1.18 16.52 -1.55
CA ASN A 90 1.75 15.85 -2.73
C ASN A 90 2.56 14.60 -2.37
N ILE A 91 1.98 13.75 -1.53
CA ILE A 91 2.51 12.42 -1.22
C ILE A 91 1.82 11.42 -2.15
N PRO A 92 2.46 10.98 -3.25
CA PRO A 92 1.78 10.26 -4.33
C PRO A 92 1.74 8.75 -4.13
N LEU A 93 1.81 8.28 -2.89
CA LEU A 93 1.77 6.85 -2.59
C LEU A 93 0.36 6.29 -2.78
N PRO A 94 0.22 5.12 -3.42
CA PRO A 94 -1.07 4.43 -3.46
C PRO A 94 -1.52 4.05 -2.05
N VAL A 95 -2.82 4.18 -1.78
CA VAL A 95 -3.40 3.90 -0.48
C VAL A 95 -4.25 2.63 -0.54
N ILE A 96 -3.97 1.69 0.35
CA ILE A 96 -4.81 0.53 0.61
C ILE A 96 -5.38 0.71 2.02
N PHE A 97 -6.70 0.82 2.13
CA PHE A 97 -7.34 0.94 3.44
C PHE A 97 -7.56 -0.41 4.09
N LEU A 98 -7.32 -0.49 5.39
CA LEU A 98 -7.81 -1.58 6.24
C LEU A 98 -9.03 -1.09 7.02
N SER A 99 -10.12 -1.82 6.89
CA SER A 99 -11.43 -1.43 7.40
C SER A 99 -11.95 -2.48 8.37
N ALA A 100 -12.39 -2.05 9.55
CA ALA A 100 -13.16 -2.92 10.43
C ALA A 100 -14.53 -3.21 9.80
N HIS A 101 -15.17 -4.29 10.23
CA HIS A 101 -16.43 -4.79 9.65
C HIS A 101 -17.53 -3.73 9.54
N GLY A 102 -17.61 -2.77 10.44
CA GLY A 102 -18.64 -1.73 10.43
C GLY A 102 -18.33 -0.51 9.56
N ASP A 103 -17.18 -0.45 8.89
CA ASP A 103 -16.67 0.76 8.21
C ASP A 103 -16.62 0.66 6.69
N ILE A 104 -17.34 -0.30 6.10
CA ILE A 104 -17.31 -0.56 4.65
C ILE A 104 -17.73 0.67 3.84
N GLU A 105 -18.75 1.40 4.27
CA GLU A 105 -19.20 2.60 3.56
C GLU A 105 -18.12 3.68 3.52
N LEU A 106 -17.40 3.87 4.62
CA LEU A 106 -16.27 4.80 4.68
C LEU A 106 -15.14 4.37 3.74
N ALA A 107 -14.85 3.07 3.68
CA ALA A 107 -13.83 2.52 2.80
C ALA A 107 -14.21 2.67 1.32
N VAL A 108 -15.47 2.44 0.96
CA VAL A 108 -15.97 2.67 -0.40
C VAL A 108 -15.81 4.14 -0.80
N ASP A 109 -16.14 5.05 0.09
CA ASP A 109 -15.99 6.48 -0.15
C ASP A 109 -14.51 6.87 -0.35
N ALA A 110 -13.62 6.29 0.43
CA ALA A 110 -12.17 6.49 0.30
C ALA A 110 -11.64 6.02 -1.07
N VAL A 111 -12.14 4.91 -1.59
CA VAL A 111 -11.77 4.42 -2.94
C VAL A 111 -12.27 5.40 -4.00
N ARG A 112 -13.48 5.91 -3.88
CA ARG A 112 -13.99 6.95 -4.79
C ARG A 112 -13.15 8.21 -4.79
N LYS A 113 -12.51 8.54 -3.66
CA LYS A 113 -11.60 9.68 -3.51
C LYS A 113 -10.17 9.39 -3.95
N GLY A 114 -9.90 8.21 -4.48
CA GLY A 114 -8.62 7.88 -5.09
C GLY A 114 -7.78 6.83 -4.40
N ALA A 115 -8.25 6.21 -3.31
CA ALA A 115 -7.58 5.04 -2.76
C ALA A 115 -7.59 3.89 -3.78
N LYS A 116 -6.54 3.09 -3.78
CA LYS A 116 -6.42 1.95 -4.70
C LYS A 116 -7.50 0.91 -4.43
N THR A 117 -7.67 0.53 -3.19
CA THR A 117 -8.66 -0.45 -2.74
C THR A 117 -8.79 -0.41 -1.22
N PHE A 118 -9.68 -1.23 -0.68
CA PHE A 118 -9.77 -1.49 0.73
C PHE A 118 -9.88 -2.99 1.00
N LEU A 119 -9.45 -3.40 2.19
CA LEU A 119 -9.56 -4.77 2.68
C LEU A 119 -10.17 -4.75 4.08
N GLU A 120 -11.01 -5.74 4.40
CA GLU A 120 -11.54 -5.91 5.75
C GLU A 120 -10.47 -6.51 6.68
N LYS A 121 -10.47 -6.09 7.94
CA LYS A 121 -9.66 -6.70 8.99
C LYS A 121 -10.33 -7.96 9.55
N PRO A 122 -9.59 -9.07 9.76
CA PRO A 122 -8.22 -9.30 9.30
C PRO A 122 -8.16 -9.54 7.79
N PRO A 123 -7.20 -8.99 7.07
CA PRO A 123 -7.13 -9.17 5.62
C PRO A 123 -6.81 -10.62 5.27
N LYS A 124 -7.41 -11.12 4.20
CA LYS A 124 -7.03 -12.42 3.65
C LYS A 124 -5.61 -12.32 3.09
N PRO A 125 -4.70 -13.24 3.43
CA PRO A 125 -3.30 -13.16 3.05
C PRO A 125 -3.08 -12.98 1.54
N ASP A 126 -3.75 -13.76 0.71
CA ASP A 126 -3.59 -13.69 -0.74
C ASP A 126 -4.08 -12.36 -1.32
N LYS A 127 -5.18 -11.83 -0.80
CA LYS A 127 -5.71 -10.53 -1.22
C LYS A 127 -4.80 -9.38 -0.80
N LEU A 128 -4.23 -9.47 0.40
CA LEU A 128 -3.28 -8.46 0.87
C LEU A 128 -2.06 -8.41 -0.03
N LEU A 129 -1.44 -9.55 -0.31
CA LEU A 129 -0.25 -9.62 -1.15
C LEU A 129 -0.52 -9.17 -2.58
N SER A 130 -1.62 -9.61 -3.20
CA SER A 130 -1.95 -9.20 -4.56
C SER A 130 -2.28 -7.70 -4.65
N SER A 131 -2.97 -7.16 -3.66
CA SER A 131 -3.27 -5.73 -3.62
C SER A 131 -2.00 -4.89 -3.48
N ILE A 132 -1.05 -5.32 -2.65
CA ILE A 132 0.25 -4.66 -2.50
C ILE A 132 1.04 -4.71 -3.80
N GLU A 133 1.18 -5.87 -4.42
CA GLU A 133 1.90 -6.01 -5.68
C GLU A 133 1.34 -5.10 -6.77
N GLU A 134 0.03 -5.09 -6.96
CA GLU A 134 -0.63 -4.23 -7.93
C GLU A 134 -0.41 -2.75 -7.63
N ALA A 135 -0.55 -2.35 -6.39
CA ALA A 135 -0.38 -0.95 -5.99
C ALA A 135 1.06 -0.48 -6.19
N VAL A 136 2.04 -1.26 -5.75
CA VAL A 136 3.46 -0.90 -5.86
C VAL A 136 3.90 -0.92 -7.32
N GLN A 137 3.47 -1.90 -8.10
CA GLN A 137 3.77 -1.97 -9.53
C GLN A 137 3.25 -0.74 -10.27
N ALA A 138 2.01 -0.35 -10.01
CA ALA A 138 1.41 0.84 -10.62
C ALA A 138 2.16 2.12 -10.23
N HIS A 139 2.59 2.23 -8.97
CA HIS A 139 3.36 3.38 -8.50
C HIS A 139 4.72 3.48 -9.17
N VAL A 140 5.45 2.37 -9.28
CA VAL A 140 6.74 2.32 -9.96
C VAL A 140 6.61 2.68 -11.44
N GLU A 141 5.59 2.17 -12.12
CA GLU A 141 5.33 2.52 -13.52
C GLU A 141 5.02 4.01 -13.70
N LEU A 142 4.23 4.59 -12.79
CA LEU A 142 3.92 6.01 -12.79
C LEU A 142 5.18 6.86 -12.60
N LEU A 143 6.05 6.49 -11.65
CA LEU A 143 7.31 7.19 -11.40
C LEU A 143 8.24 7.13 -12.62
N ARG A 144 8.30 6.01 -13.32
CA ARG A 144 9.07 5.88 -14.56
C ARG A 144 8.52 6.76 -15.67
N ALA A 145 7.20 6.79 -15.84
CA ALA A 145 6.55 7.61 -16.85
C ALA A 145 6.82 9.11 -16.61
N VAL A 146 6.77 9.57 -15.35
CA VAL A 146 7.09 10.94 -14.97
C VAL A 146 8.56 11.25 -15.22
N ALA A 147 9.48 10.36 -14.88
CA ALA A 147 10.89 10.52 -15.13
C ALA A 147 11.21 10.61 -16.65
N ASP A 148 10.56 9.79 -17.47
CA ASP A 148 10.71 9.80 -18.94
C ASP A 148 10.21 11.12 -19.53
N LEU A 149 9.11 11.68 -19.02
CA LEU A 149 8.63 12.99 -19.44
C LEU A 149 9.61 14.12 -19.10
N ALA A 150 10.30 14.01 -18.00
CA ALA A 150 11.29 15.02 -17.57
C ALA A 150 12.57 15.02 -18.41
N THR A 151 12.82 13.96 -19.21
CA THR A 151 13.99 13.82 -20.08
C THR A 151 13.73 14.21 -21.53
N LEU A 152 12.51 14.60 -21.88
CA LEU A 152 12.16 15.05 -23.23
C LEU A 152 12.66 16.45 -23.52
#